data_4269de7e6af16752e06bfa258c5e8af3
#
_entry.id   4269de7e6af16752e06bfa258c5e8af3
#
_cell.length_a   1.000
_cell.length_b   1.000
_cell.length_c   1.000
_cell.angle_alpha   90.00
_cell.angle_beta   90.00
_cell.angle_gamma   90.00
#
_symmetry.space_group_name_H-M   'P 1'
#
loop_
_entity.id
_entity.type
_entity.pdbx_description
1 polymer ?
#
loop_
_entity_poly.entity_id
_entity_poly.type
_entity_poly.pdbx_seq_one_letter_code
_entity_poly.pdbx_strand_id
1 'polypeptide(L)'
;MLKVGELAQRSGLTVRTLHHYDAIGLLAPSGRSESGYRLYSPADVQRLHGIQALRHMGLPLAHIGELLQDVGLDPKRVLAQQLHALDVQIQQATELRGRLALMHDGLVAGAQPDMGNWLETLALMSTYGKYFSAAELKRIFERWPLVAHEWIALTEQVHAAMQRGLPPDADEVQRLANRWMVLMLEWMEGDMDLMDRWGHMYRHEPSAHSLNHAPSGAMIEFMECAIALRLEVLGRYFTREELSQLGFVTARQWQALEDEVQALLASQAEPHGPDARQVLGHWARLMNQLCRGNAALQARLLAAHAAEPLLHAGGWLSPAVRGFIGAAAAAHAQAHRAAHA
;
A
#
# COMPACT_ATOMS: atom_id res chain seq x y z
N MET A 1 29.64 -54.06 17.97
CA MET A 1 29.88 -53.09 16.89
C MET A 1 29.30 -53.61 15.59
N LEU A 2 28.67 -52.76 14.81
CA LEU A 2 28.07 -53.09 13.51
C LEU A 2 29.01 -52.66 12.38
N LYS A 3 29.14 -53.49 11.33
CA LYS A 3 29.81 -53.07 10.09
C LYS A 3 28.93 -52.06 9.34
N VAL A 4 29.55 -51.23 8.50
CA VAL A 4 28.85 -50.17 7.74
C VAL A 4 27.64 -50.69 6.92
N GLY A 5 27.76 -51.89 6.32
CA GLY A 5 26.67 -52.53 5.56
C GLY A 5 25.51 -52.96 6.44
N GLU A 6 25.79 -53.51 7.65
CA GLU A 6 24.76 -53.90 8.63
C GLU A 6 24.04 -52.69 9.19
N LEU A 7 24.78 -51.60 9.47
CA LEU A 7 24.18 -50.34 9.94
C LEU A 7 23.31 -49.72 8.85
N ALA A 8 23.75 -49.70 7.60
CA ALA A 8 23.00 -49.23 6.47
C ALA A 8 21.66 -49.96 6.32
N GLN A 9 21.70 -51.30 6.36
CA GLN A 9 20.52 -52.16 6.25
C GLN A 9 19.50 -51.88 7.38
N ARG A 10 20.00 -51.78 8.64
CA ARG A 10 19.15 -51.57 9.84
C ARG A 10 18.56 -50.18 9.91
N SER A 11 19.28 -49.19 9.41
CA SER A 11 18.83 -47.79 9.46
C SER A 11 18.02 -47.33 8.24
N GLY A 12 17.89 -48.19 7.23
CA GLY A 12 17.23 -47.81 5.95
C GLY A 12 18.05 -46.82 5.11
N LEU A 13 19.34 -46.64 5.40
CA LEU A 13 20.23 -45.75 4.67
C LEU A 13 21.12 -46.53 3.69
N THR A 14 21.71 -45.80 2.74
CA THR A 14 22.74 -46.39 1.89
C THR A 14 24.11 -46.28 2.55
N VAL A 15 25.01 -47.25 2.24
CA VAL A 15 26.43 -47.19 2.63
C VAL A 15 27.07 -45.85 2.21
N ARG A 16 26.68 -45.32 1.04
CA ARG A 16 27.16 -44.03 0.53
C ARG A 16 26.74 -42.88 1.46
N THR A 17 25.52 -42.91 1.97
CA THR A 17 25.04 -41.90 2.94
C THR A 17 25.85 -41.92 4.22
N LEU A 18 26.17 -43.14 4.78
CA LEU A 18 26.97 -43.24 5.97
C LEU A 18 28.42 -42.80 5.74
N HIS A 19 29.01 -43.09 4.57
CA HIS A 19 30.31 -42.54 4.18
C HIS A 19 30.28 -41.02 4.05
N HIS A 20 29.20 -40.45 3.52
CA HIS A 20 29.04 -39.00 3.47
C HIS A 20 28.97 -38.41 4.89
N TYR A 21 28.23 -39.01 5.79
CA TYR A 21 28.13 -38.55 7.18
C TYR A 21 29.47 -38.62 7.92
N ASP A 22 30.30 -39.62 7.64
CA ASP A 22 31.66 -39.71 8.12
C ASP A 22 32.54 -38.61 7.54
N ALA A 23 32.46 -38.39 6.22
CA ALA A 23 33.26 -37.37 5.51
C ALA A 23 32.99 -35.92 5.97
N ILE A 24 31.74 -35.62 6.37
CA ILE A 24 31.37 -34.30 6.91
C ILE A 24 31.45 -34.20 8.43
N GLY A 25 31.97 -35.26 9.12
CA GLY A 25 32.09 -35.29 10.57
C GLY A 25 30.78 -35.45 11.36
N LEU A 26 29.67 -35.73 10.68
CA LEU A 26 28.34 -35.84 11.29
C LEU A 26 28.20 -37.15 12.09
N LEU A 27 28.73 -38.26 11.53
CA LEU A 27 28.76 -39.58 12.17
C LEU A 27 30.08 -40.30 11.84
N ALA A 28 31.06 -40.21 12.72
CA ALA A 28 32.32 -40.93 12.60
C ALA A 28 32.20 -42.35 13.13
N PRO A 29 32.84 -43.36 12.51
CA PRO A 29 32.89 -44.72 13.07
C PRO A 29 33.75 -44.77 14.32
N SER A 30 33.32 -45.52 15.36
CA SER A 30 34.10 -45.68 16.59
C SER A 30 35.35 -46.56 16.41
N GLY A 31 35.50 -47.27 15.29
CA GLY A 31 36.66 -48.08 14.99
C GLY A 31 36.70 -48.64 13.58
N ARG A 32 37.76 -49.42 13.31
CA ARG A 32 37.90 -50.19 12.08
C ARG A 32 38.25 -51.64 12.40
N SER A 33 37.76 -52.56 11.58
CA SER A 33 38.16 -54.00 11.70
C SER A 33 39.59 -54.19 11.22
N GLU A 34 40.18 -55.37 11.51
CA GLU A 34 41.50 -55.76 10.97
C GLU A 34 41.57 -55.72 9.45
N SER A 35 40.44 -55.92 8.78
CA SER A 35 40.27 -55.83 7.33
C SER A 35 39.89 -54.41 6.84
N GLY A 36 39.99 -53.38 7.71
CA GLY A 36 39.80 -51.95 7.36
C GLY A 36 38.34 -51.48 7.29
N TYR A 37 37.34 -52.32 7.53
CA TYR A 37 35.93 -51.92 7.50
C TYR A 37 35.56 -51.03 8.68
N ARG A 38 34.75 -49.98 8.42
CA ARG A 38 34.22 -49.09 9.46
C ARG A 38 33.29 -49.86 10.42
N LEU A 39 33.52 -49.66 11.72
CA LEU A 39 32.75 -50.25 12.80
C LEU A 39 32.04 -49.16 13.61
N TYR A 40 30.78 -49.36 13.88
CA TYR A 40 29.92 -48.45 14.64
C TYR A 40 29.49 -49.08 15.97
N SER A 41 29.65 -48.33 17.04
CA SER A 41 29.25 -48.68 18.40
C SER A 41 27.74 -48.47 18.61
N PRO A 42 27.16 -48.96 19.74
CA PRO A 42 25.78 -48.59 20.10
C PRO A 42 25.56 -47.11 20.27
N ALA A 43 26.55 -46.34 20.71
CA ALA A 43 26.50 -44.88 20.82
C ALA A 43 26.40 -44.20 19.42
N ASP A 44 27.15 -44.72 18.45
CA ASP A 44 27.07 -44.24 17.07
C ASP A 44 25.69 -44.51 16.45
N VAL A 45 25.08 -45.65 16.77
CA VAL A 45 23.72 -45.99 16.34
C VAL A 45 22.71 -45.05 16.96
N GLN A 46 22.84 -44.73 18.25
CA GLN A 46 21.98 -43.75 18.92
C GLN A 46 22.14 -42.34 18.29
N ARG A 47 23.36 -41.93 18.02
CA ARG A 47 23.65 -40.68 17.32
C ARG A 47 23.02 -40.67 15.92
N LEU A 48 23.08 -41.78 15.17
CA LEU A 48 22.43 -41.88 13.85
C LEU A 48 20.91 -41.74 13.94
N HIS A 49 20.28 -42.33 14.96
CA HIS A 49 18.83 -42.14 15.17
C HIS A 49 18.49 -40.67 15.44
N GLY A 50 19.32 -39.98 16.23
CA GLY A 50 19.18 -38.52 16.44
C GLY A 50 19.28 -37.74 15.14
N ILE A 51 20.28 -38.04 14.30
CA ILE A 51 20.45 -37.41 12.96
C ILE A 51 19.21 -37.64 12.08
N GLN A 52 18.73 -38.91 12.03
CA GLN A 52 17.56 -39.23 11.22
C GLN A 52 16.29 -38.52 11.71
N ALA A 53 16.04 -38.44 13.02
CA ALA A 53 14.91 -37.75 13.60
C ALA A 53 14.92 -36.24 13.23
N LEU A 54 16.06 -35.59 13.43
CA LEU A 54 16.21 -34.15 13.08
C LEU A 54 16.09 -33.89 11.58
N ARG A 55 16.59 -34.82 10.76
CA ARG A 55 16.44 -34.73 9.30
C ARG A 55 14.98 -34.90 8.84
N HIS A 56 14.23 -35.80 9.47
CA HIS A 56 12.80 -35.97 9.21
C HIS A 56 11.99 -34.73 9.59
N MET A 57 12.47 -33.93 10.54
CA MET A 57 11.91 -32.60 10.86
C MET A 57 12.36 -31.52 9.89
N GLY A 58 13.10 -31.86 8.83
CA GLY A 58 13.52 -30.90 7.78
C GLY A 58 14.80 -30.14 8.08
N LEU A 59 15.54 -30.43 9.15
CA LEU A 59 16.78 -29.74 9.48
C LEU A 59 17.90 -30.07 8.46
N PRO A 60 18.64 -29.05 7.99
CA PRO A 60 19.85 -29.25 7.18
C PRO A 60 20.95 -30.01 7.96
N LEU A 61 21.73 -30.85 7.27
CA LEU A 61 22.80 -31.63 7.88
C LEU A 61 23.84 -30.79 8.65
N ALA A 62 24.14 -29.59 8.17
CA ALA A 62 25.03 -28.64 8.86
C ALA A 62 24.50 -28.29 10.25
N HIS A 63 23.24 -27.88 10.36
CA HIS A 63 22.62 -27.56 11.66
C HIS A 63 22.46 -28.75 12.56
N ILE A 64 22.23 -29.98 12.01
CA ILE A 64 22.22 -31.24 12.78
C ILE A 64 23.60 -31.49 13.37
N GLY A 65 24.67 -31.23 12.60
CA GLY A 65 26.05 -31.37 13.07
C GLY A 65 26.33 -30.47 14.27
N GLU A 66 25.96 -29.21 14.16
CA GLU A 66 26.09 -28.21 15.23
C GLU A 66 25.34 -28.63 16.50
N LEU A 67 24.07 -29.02 16.35
CA LEU A 67 23.22 -29.48 17.46
C LEU A 67 23.78 -30.72 18.20
N LEU A 68 24.49 -31.60 17.49
CA LEU A 68 24.98 -32.85 18.05
C LEU A 68 26.46 -32.77 18.53
N GLN A 69 27.17 -31.68 18.21
CA GLN A 69 28.58 -31.48 18.61
C GLN A 69 28.72 -30.56 19.82
N ASP A 70 27.80 -29.64 20.05
CA ASP A 70 27.98 -28.57 21.02
C ASP A 70 27.15 -28.82 22.31
N VAL A 71 27.84 -28.96 23.43
CA VAL A 71 27.26 -29.04 24.77
C VAL A 71 26.61 -27.70 25.20
N GLY A 72 26.73 -26.66 24.38
CA GLY A 72 26.26 -25.31 24.68
C GLY A 72 25.18 -24.74 23.75
N LEU A 73 24.80 -25.42 22.65
CA LEU A 73 23.74 -24.96 21.75
C LEU A 73 22.37 -25.21 22.38
N ASP A 74 21.59 -24.14 22.52
CA ASP A 74 20.19 -24.28 22.95
C ASP A 74 19.32 -24.80 21.78
N PRO A 75 18.79 -26.01 21.86
CA PRO A 75 17.94 -26.60 20.82
C PRO A 75 16.72 -25.72 20.51
N LYS A 76 16.21 -24.99 21.51
CA LYS A 76 15.08 -24.06 21.33
C LYS A 76 15.43 -22.95 20.37
N ARG A 77 16.67 -22.43 20.43
CA ARG A 77 17.14 -21.35 19.55
C ARG A 77 17.24 -21.82 18.10
N VAL A 78 17.75 -23.04 17.88
CA VAL A 78 17.85 -23.61 16.52
C VAL A 78 16.46 -23.87 15.94
N LEU A 79 15.55 -24.45 16.73
CA LEU A 79 14.17 -24.67 16.30
C LEU A 79 13.46 -23.35 16.02
N ALA A 80 13.65 -22.31 16.84
CA ALA A 80 13.10 -20.98 16.61
C ALA A 80 13.61 -20.35 15.30
N GLN A 81 14.90 -20.51 14.99
CA GLN A 81 15.46 -20.03 13.71
C GLN A 81 14.87 -20.77 12.51
N GLN A 82 14.67 -22.10 12.61
CA GLN A 82 14.05 -22.88 11.53
C GLN A 82 12.57 -22.53 11.35
N LEU A 83 11.82 -22.34 12.44
CA LEU A 83 10.43 -21.86 12.37
C LEU A 83 10.36 -20.50 11.69
N HIS A 84 11.21 -19.56 12.08
CA HIS A 84 11.27 -18.25 11.44
C HIS A 84 11.60 -18.35 9.94
N ALA A 85 12.56 -19.19 9.54
CA ALA A 85 12.89 -19.39 8.13
C ALA A 85 11.71 -19.99 7.34
N LEU A 86 10.97 -20.93 7.92
CA LEU A 86 9.76 -21.51 7.33
C LEU A 86 8.64 -20.48 7.23
N ASP A 87 8.43 -19.65 8.25
CA ASP A 87 7.43 -18.59 8.24
C ASP A 87 7.71 -17.60 7.09
N VAL A 88 8.97 -17.21 6.88
CA VAL A 88 9.38 -16.37 5.74
C VAL A 88 9.06 -17.04 4.40
N GLN A 89 9.34 -18.35 4.26
CA GLN A 89 9.03 -19.10 3.02
C GLN A 89 7.53 -19.21 2.78
N ILE A 90 6.74 -19.46 3.82
CA ILE A 90 5.28 -19.52 3.76
C ILE A 90 4.73 -18.15 3.32
N GLN A 91 5.23 -17.06 3.89
CA GLN A 91 4.84 -15.72 3.52
C GLN A 91 5.14 -15.44 2.05
N GLN A 92 6.35 -15.74 1.57
CA GLN A 92 6.75 -15.56 0.17
C GLN A 92 5.88 -16.39 -0.79
N ALA A 93 5.60 -17.66 -0.45
CA ALA A 93 4.74 -18.53 -1.24
C ALA A 93 3.29 -18.04 -1.26
N THR A 94 2.79 -17.51 -0.14
CA THR A 94 1.44 -16.95 -0.01
C THR A 94 1.30 -15.69 -0.87
N GLU A 95 2.29 -14.80 -0.83
CA GLU A 95 2.31 -13.59 -1.67
C GLU A 95 2.35 -13.94 -3.16
N LEU A 96 3.22 -14.87 -3.57
CA LEU A 96 3.28 -15.34 -4.96
C LEU A 96 1.95 -15.93 -5.41
N ARG A 97 1.34 -16.79 -4.60
CA ARG A 97 0.02 -17.36 -4.88
C ARG A 97 -1.05 -16.28 -5.03
N GLY A 98 -1.04 -15.26 -4.16
CA GLY A 98 -1.97 -14.13 -4.24
C GLY A 98 -1.86 -13.36 -5.55
N ARG A 99 -0.63 -13.06 -5.99
CA ARG A 99 -0.39 -12.39 -7.29
C ARG A 99 -0.85 -13.23 -8.48
N LEU A 100 -0.54 -14.53 -8.47
CA LEU A 100 -1.01 -15.44 -9.52
C LEU A 100 -2.53 -15.55 -9.56
N ALA A 101 -3.20 -15.53 -8.39
CA ALA A 101 -4.66 -15.54 -8.33
C ALA A 101 -5.27 -14.27 -8.95
N LEU A 102 -4.73 -13.08 -8.66
CA LEU A 102 -5.19 -11.82 -9.29
C LEU A 102 -5.10 -11.88 -10.82
N MET A 103 -4.00 -12.42 -11.35
CA MET A 103 -3.81 -12.57 -12.79
C MET A 103 -4.79 -13.57 -13.37
N HIS A 104 -4.98 -14.71 -12.71
CA HIS A 104 -5.95 -15.74 -13.13
C HIS A 104 -7.37 -15.17 -13.17
N ASP A 105 -7.78 -14.45 -12.15
CA ASP A 105 -9.12 -13.87 -12.06
C ASP A 105 -9.35 -12.81 -13.15
N GLY A 106 -8.34 -12.01 -13.48
CA GLY A 106 -8.39 -11.07 -14.61
C GLY A 106 -8.60 -11.78 -15.95
N LEU A 107 -7.92 -12.91 -16.19
CA LEU A 107 -8.09 -13.73 -17.39
C LEU A 107 -9.48 -14.36 -17.46
N VAL A 108 -10.00 -14.87 -16.34
CA VAL A 108 -11.34 -15.48 -16.26
C VAL A 108 -12.41 -14.43 -16.53
N ALA A 109 -12.21 -13.19 -16.10
CA ALA A 109 -13.11 -12.06 -16.36
C ALA A 109 -13.12 -11.58 -17.83
N GLY A 110 -12.38 -12.25 -18.73
CA GLY A 110 -12.40 -12.00 -20.17
C GLY A 110 -11.31 -11.06 -20.67
N ALA A 111 -10.33 -10.71 -19.86
CA ALA A 111 -9.12 -10.06 -20.34
C ALA A 111 -8.39 -11.04 -21.28
N GLN A 112 -8.38 -10.75 -22.58
CA GLN A 112 -7.57 -11.48 -23.56
C GLN A 112 -6.37 -10.60 -23.94
N PRO A 113 -5.28 -10.62 -23.17
CA PRO A 113 -4.05 -9.97 -23.58
C PRO A 113 -3.46 -10.74 -24.76
N ASP A 114 -3.00 -10.03 -25.79
CA ASP A 114 -2.08 -10.64 -26.72
C ASP A 114 -0.78 -11.04 -26.00
N MET A 115 0.09 -11.83 -26.67
CA MET A 115 1.32 -12.32 -26.00
C MET A 115 2.28 -11.20 -25.59
N GLY A 116 2.31 -10.06 -26.31
CA GLY A 116 3.13 -8.89 -25.95
C GLY A 116 2.60 -8.23 -24.69
N ASN A 117 1.33 -7.92 -24.64
CA ASN A 117 0.65 -7.36 -23.48
C ASN A 117 0.72 -8.29 -22.26
N TRP A 118 0.74 -9.61 -22.48
CA TRP A 118 0.89 -10.58 -21.39
C TRP A 118 2.23 -10.50 -20.69
N LEU A 119 3.34 -10.43 -21.45
CA LEU A 119 4.68 -10.29 -20.90
C LEU A 119 4.88 -8.95 -20.18
N GLU A 120 4.32 -7.87 -20.72
CA GLU A 120 4.32 -6.55 -20.06
C GLU A 120 3.53 -6.57 -18.75
N THR A 121 2.37 -7.23 -18.73
CA THR A 121 1.55 -7.41 -17.52
C THR A 121 2.30 -8.21 -16.45
N LEU A 122 3.01 -9.28 -16.85
CA LEU A 122 3.84 -10.05 -15.93
C LEU A 122 4.99 -9.22 -15.34
N ALA A 123 5.69 -8.46 -16.20
CA ALA A 123 6.78 -7.58 -15.77
C ALA A 123 6.26 -6.51 -14.80
N LEU A 124 5.11 -5.92 -15.09
CA LEU A 124 4.46 -4.92 -14.25
C LEU A 124 4.01 -5.49 -12.90
N MET A 125 3.42 -6.69 -12.88
CA MET A 125 3.07 -7.39 -11.64
C MET A 125 4.29 -7.73 -10.80
N SER A 126 5.42 -8.06 -11.45
CA SER A 126 6.70 -8.24 -10.76
C SER A 126 7.18 -6.93 -10.12
N THR A 127 7.04 -5.81 -10.83
CA THR A 127 7.38 -4.47 -10.32
C THR A 127 6.50 -4.10 -9.15
N TYR A 128 5.18 -4.21 -9.28
CA TYR A 128 4.24 -3.93 -8.19
C TYR A 128 4.50 -4.79 -6.96
N GLY A 129 4.87 -6.05 -7.15
CA GLY A 129 5.17 -6.97 -6.07
C GLY A 129 6.43 -6.64 -5.24
N LYS A 130 7.28 -5.68 -5.68
CA LYS A 130 8.39 -5.16 -4.88
C LYS A 130 7.91 -4.17 -3.81
N TYR A 131 6.77 -3.50 -4.05
CA TYR A 131 6.26 -2.40 -3.26
C TYR A 131 4.99 -2.72 -2.49
N PHE A 132 4.19 -3.66 -3.01
CA PHE A 132 2.85 -3.95 -2.50
C PHE A 132 2.63 -5.44 -2.30
N SER A 133 1.92 -5.78 -1.24
CA SER A 133 1.39 -7.11 -1.02
C SER A 133 0.26 -7.47 -2.00
N ALA A 134 -0.03 -8.75 -2.17
CA ALA A 134 -1.14 -9.20 -3.02
C ALA A 134 -2.50 -8.66 -2.54
N ALA A 135 -2.70 -8.51 -1.23
CA ALA A 135 -3.92 -7.95 -0.67
C ALA A 135 -4.09 -6.45 -0.99
N GLU A 136 -3.00 -5.67 -0.91
CA GLU A 136 -3.00 -4.25 -1.29
C GLU A 136 -3.26 -4.08 -2.79
N LEU A 137 -2.58 -4.86 -3.63
CA LEU A 137 -2.80 -4.84 -5.09
C LEU A 137 -4.24 -5.17 -5.44
N LYS A 138 -4.84 -6.16 -4.78
CA LYS A 138 -6.25 -6.50 -4.97
C LYS A 138 -7.15 -5.29 -4.69
N ARG A 139 -6.98 -4.63 -3.53
CA ARG A 139 -7.73 -3.41 -3.17
C ARG A 139 -7.53 -2.30 -4.21
N ILE A 140 -6.31 -2.03 -4.63
CA ILE A 140 -5.98 -1.00 -5.62
C ILE A 140 -6.71 -1.27 -6.94
N PHE A 141 -6.67 -2.51 -7.45
CA PHE A 141 -7.30 -2.85 -8.73
C PHE A 141 -8.83 -2.91 -8.65
N GLU A 142 -9.40 -3.41 -7.56
CA GLU A 142 -10.86 -3.42 -7.35
C GLU A 142 -11.44 -2.00 -7.26
N ARG A 143 -10.67 -1.04 -6.78
CA ARG A 143 -11.10 0.37 -6.65
C ARG A 143 -10.79 1.23 -7.87
N TRP A 144 -9.88 0.82 -8.72
CA TRP A 144 -9.53 1.58 -9.92
C TRP A 144 -10.76 2.02 -10.76
N PRO A 145 -11.75 1.17 -11.05
CA PRO A 145 -12.92 1.57 -11.82
C PRO A 145 -13.72 2.72 -11.22
N LEU A 146 -13.62 2.95 -9.90
CA LEU A 146 -14.35 4.04 -9.22
C LEU A 146 -13.78 5.41 -9.58
N VAL A 147 -12.48 5.50 -9.86
CA VAL A 147 -11.78 6.76 -10.11
C VAL A 147 -11.27 6.90 -11.54
N ALA A 148 -11.26 5.82 -12.32
CA ALA A 148 -10.60 5.75 -13.62
C ALA A 148 -11.07 6.83 -14.59
N HIS A 149 -12.36 7.08 -14.71
CA HIS A 149 -12.93 8.08 -15.61
C HIS A 149 -12.44 9.50 -15.26
N GLU A 150 -12.50 9.84 -13.96
CA GLU A 150 -12.08 11.18 -13.50
C GLU A 150 -10.56 11.33 -13.55
N TRP A 151 -9.82 10.23 -13.31
CA TRP A 151 -8.36 10.21 -13.41
C TRP A 151 -7.87 10.49 -14.83
N ILE A 152 -8.46 9.85 -15.83
CA ILE A 152 -8.13 10.06 -17.23
C ILE A 152 -8.37 11.52 -17.61
N ALA A 153 -9.55 12.07 -17.29
CA ALA A 153 -9.87 13.46 -17.58
C ALA A 153 -8.94 14.43 -16.84
N LEU A 154 -8.52 14.12 -15.62
CA LEU A 154 -7.59 14.92 -14.84
C LEU A 154 -6.19 14.92 -15.46
N THR A 155 -5.67 13.76 -15.85
CA THR A 155 -4.34 13.66 -16.48
C THR A 155 -4.27 14.40 -17.81
N GLU A 156 -5.33 14.38 -18.61
CA GLU A 156 -5.43 15.19 -19.83
C GLU A 156 -5.38 16.71 -19.53
N GLN A 157 -6.09 17.16 -18.48
CA GLN A 157 -6.07 18.57 -18.06
C GLN A 157 -4.70 18.99 -17.53
N VAL A 158 -4.04 18.13 -16.76
CA VAL A 158 -2.66 18.38 -16.28
C VAL A 158 -1.70 18.47 -17.47
N HIS A 159 -1.81 17.56 -18.43
CA HIS A 159 -0.99 17.61 -19.64
C HIS A 159 -1.18 18.92 -20.43
N ALA A 160 -2.41 19.36 -20.58
CA ALA A 160 -2.73 20.64 -21.25
C ALA A 160 -2.17 21.85 -20.48
N ALA A 161 -2.20 21.83 -19.14
CA ALA A 161 -1.60 22.88 -18.30
C ALA A 161 -0.08 22.93 -18.47
N MET A 162 0.59 21.75 -18.47
CA MET A 162 2.02 21.65 -18.73
C MET A 162 2.41 22.14 -20.11
N GLN A 163 1.66 21.78 -21.16
CA GLN A 163 1.90 22.27 -22.53
C GLN A 163 1.79 23.79 -22.64
N ARG A 164 0.91 24.43 -21.87
CA ARG A 164 0.78 25.90 -21.80
C ARG A 164 1.88 26.55 -20.96
N GLY A 165 2.75 25.76 -20.32
CA GLY A 165 3.83 26.26 -19.48
C GLY A 165 3.33 26.92 -18.19
N LEU A 166 2.18 26.51 -17.66
CA LEU A 166 1.68 27.06 -16.40
C LEU A 166 2.59 26.64 -15.24
N PRO A 167 2.94 27.58 -14.33
CA PRO A 167 3.76 27.24 -13.18
C PRO A 167 2.95 26.46 -12.13
N PRO A 168 3.62 25.67 -11.25
CA PRO A 168 2.95 24.86 -10.23
C PRO A 168 2.05 25.64 -9.25
N ASP A 169 2.31 26.92 -9.01
CA ASP A 169 1.54 27.81 -8.13
C ASP A 169 0.35 28.48 -8.81
N ALA A 170 0.18 28.32 -10.13
CA ALA A 170 -0.97 28.90 -10.84
C ALA A 170 -2.28 28.34 -10.28
N ASP A 171 -3.30 29.20 -10.17
CA ASP A 171 -4.62 28.84 -9.64
C ASP A 171 -5.23 27.59 -10.30
N GLU A 172 -5.07 27.48 -11.62
CA GLU A 172 -5.55 26.31 -12.37
C GLU A 172 -4.81 25.05 -11.98
N VAL A 173 -3.49 25.12 -11.86
CA VAL A 173 -2.65 23.96 -11.47
C VAL A 173 -2.95 23.56 -10.03
N GLN A 174 -3.19 24.52 -9.14
CA GLN A 174 -3.56 24.24 -7.76
C GLN A 174 -4.93 23.57 -7.64
N ARG A 175 -5.89 23.87 -8.51
CA ARG A 175 -7.16 23.11 -8.61
C ARG A 175 -6.91 21.68 -9.07
N LEU A 176 -6.05 21.47 -10.06
CA LEU A 176 -5.69 20.14 -10.53
C LEU A 176 -4.95 19.34 -9.43
N ALA A 177 -4.04 19.98 -8.68
CA ALA A 177 -3.32 19.38 -7.56
C ALA A 177 -4.26 18.91 -6.43
N ASN A 178 -5.25 19.74 -6.10
CA ASN A 178 -6.25 19.35 -5.11
C ASN A 178 -7.10 18.14 -5.58
N ARG A 179 -7.54 18.17 -6.83
CA ARG A 179 -8.28 17.04 -7.42
C ARG A 179 -7.44 15.76 -7.45
N TRP A 180 -6.16 15.89 -7.82
CA TRP A 180 -5.20 14.77 -7.79
C TRP A 180 -5.10 14.15 -6.40
N MET A 181 -4.89 14.97 -5.38
CA MET A 181 -4.81 14.51 -3.98
C MET A 181 -6.09 13.78 -3.56
N VAL A 182 -7.26 14.32 -3.87
CA VAL A 182 -8.54 13.72 -3.46
C VAL A 182 -8.80 12.41 -4.20
N LEU A 183 -8.53 12.34 -5.50
CA LEU A 183 -8.68 11.09 -6.26
C LEU A 183 -7.71 10.00 -5.75
N MET A 184 -6.47 10.37 -5.39
CA MET A 184 -5.53 9.44 -4.77
C MET A 184 -6.02 8.96 -3.40
N LEU A 185 -6.54 9.86 -2.56
CA LEU A 185 -7.12 9.51 -1.25
C LEU A 185 -8.34 8.59 -1.42
N GLU A 186 -9.19 8.86 -2.40
CA GLU A 186 -10.35 8.03 -2.70
C GLU A 186 -9.95 6.65 -3.20
N TRP A 187 -8.98 6.58 -4.11
CA TRP A 187 -8.46 5.33 -4.66
C TRP A 187 -7.78 4.46 -3.60
N MET A 188 -6.96 5.08 -2.75
CA MET A 188 -6.18 4.39 -1.70
C MET A 188 -6.88 4.35 -0.33
N GLU A 189 -8.19 4.70 -0.26
CA GLU A 189 -8.99 4.69 0.99
C GLU A 189 -8.40 5.53 2.13
N GLY A 190 -7.65 6.59 1.79
CA GLY A 190 -6.98 7.44 2.76
C GLY A 190 -5.70 6.83 3.36
N ASP A 191 -5.21 5.72 2.83
CA ASP A 191 -3.97 5.07 3.25
C ASP A 191 -2.76 5.86 2.72
N MET A 192 -2.23 6.75 3.56
CA MET A 192 -1.11 7.64 3.22
C MET A 192 0.18 6.86 2.96
N ASP A 193 0.42 5.74 3.66
CA ASP A 193 1.59 4.90 3.43
C ASP A 193 1.53 4.24 2.05
N LEU A 194 0.35 3.75 1.68
CA LEU A 194 0.10 3.18 0.35
C LEU A 194 0.33 4.23 -0.76
N MET A 195 -0.12 5.47 -0.54
CA MET A 195 0.10 6.60 -1.46
C MET A 195 1.59 6.95 -1.61
N ASP A 196 2.33 7.04 -0.50
CA ASP A 196 3.75 7.34 -0.49
C ASP A 196 4.55 6.25 -1.23
N ARG A 197 4.25 4.97 -0.99
CA ARG A 197 4.86 3.83 -1.70
C ARG A 197 4.50 3.81 -3.18
N TRP A 198 3.27 4.18 -3.54
CA TRP A 198 2.84 4.32 -4.94
C TRP A 198 3.64 5.39 -5.66
N GLY A 199 3.76 6.59 -5.10
CA GLY A 199 4.59 7.67 -5.64
C GLY A 199 6.07 7.28 -5.73
N HIS A 200 6.60 6.60 -4.71
CA HIS A 200 7.98 6.10 -4.71
C HIS A 200 8.23 5.10 -5.85
N MET A 201 7.32 4.15 -6.05
CA MET A 201 7.42 3.19 -7.16
C MET A 201 7.45 3.88 -8.52
N TYR A 202 6.54 4.83 -8.77
CA TYR A 202 6.52 5.54 -10.05
C TYR A 202 7.78 6.35 -10.34
N ARG A 203 8.44 6.90 -9.30
CA ARG A 203 9.73 7.63 -9.47
C ARG A 203 10.89 6.69 -9.83
N HIS A 204 10.90 5.45 -9.33
CA HIS A 204 12.05 4.55 -9.42
C HIS A 204 11.90 3.43 -10.44
N GLU A 205 10.69 3.15 -10.92
CA GLU A 205 10.39 2.04 -11.82
C GLU A 205 9.77 2.55 -13.15
N PRO A 206 10.58 2.83 -14.18
CA PRO A 206 10.07 3.28 -15.47
C PRO A 206 9.05 2.34 -16.11
N SER A 207 9.12 1.03 -15.81
CA SER A 207 8.15 0.04 -16.26
C SER A 207 6.72 0.29 -15.76
N ALA A 208 6.57 1.01 -14.65
CA ALA A 208 5.24 1.39 -14.13
C ALA A 208 4.53 2.43 -15.05
N HIS A 209 5.26 3.14 -15.90
CA HIS A 209 4.73 4.14 -16.81
C HIS A 209 4.17 3.55 -18.12
N SER A 210 4.33 2.25 -18.37
CA SER A 210 3.93 1.61 -19.63
C SER A 210 2.42 1.35 -19.75
N LEU A 211 1.65 1.54 -18.69
CA LEU A 211 0.19 1.36 -18.75
C LEU A 211 -0.48 2.52 -19.49
N ASN A 212 -1.48 2.20 -20.31
CA ASN A 212 -2.39 3.19 -20.86
C ASN A 212 -2.99 4.04 -19.75
N HIS A 213 -2.90 5.38 -19.89
CA HIS A 213 -3.35 6.38 -18.91
C HIS A 213 -2.48 6.50 -17.64
N ALA A 214 -1.31 5.87 -17.59
CA ALA A 214 -0.34 6.17 -16.52
C ALA A 214 0.23 7.58 -16.74
N PRO A 215 0.37 8.39 -15.67
CA PRO A 215 1.01 9.69 -15.79
C PRO A 215 2.49 9.52 -16.12
N SER A 216 3.04 10.39 -16.98
CA SER A 216 4.47 10.41 -17.26
C SER A 216 5.27 10.84 -16.02
N GLY A 217 6.57 10.48 -15.94
CA GLY A 217 7.44 10.94 -14.87
C GLY A 217 7.46 12.46 -14.71
N ALA A 218 7.52 13.20 -15.84
CA ALA A 218 7.47 14.66 -15.83
C ALA A 218 6.15 15.22 -15.28
N MET A 219 5.03 14.54 -15.57
CA MET A 219 3.72 14.93 -15.01
C MET A 219 3.66 14.69 -13.50
N ILE A 220 4.22 13.59 -13.04
CA ILE A 220 4.29 13.27 -11.59
C ILE A 220 5.13 14.33 -10.87
N GLU A 221 6.32 14.64 -11.37
CA GLU A 221 7.19 15.67 -10.80
C GLU A 221 6.50 17.04 -10.75
N PHE A 222 5.81 17.41 -11.84
CA PHE A 222 5.05 18.65 -11.91
C PHE A 222 3.95 18.72 -10.85
N MET A 223 3.18 17.64 -10.70
CA MET A 223 2.11 17.57 -9.71
C MET A 223 2.64 17.48 -8.28
N GLU A 224 3.75 16.80 -8.06
CA GLU A 224 4.43 16.76 -6.76
C GLU A 224 4.91 18.16 -6.34
N CYS A 225 5.46 18.96 -7.27
CA CYS A 225 5.80 20.35 -6.99
C CYS A 225 4.57 21.17 -6.58
N ALA A 226 3.47 21.05 -7.31
CA ALA A 226 2.24 21.76 -7.00
C ALA A 226 1.62 21.33 -5.65
N ILE A 227 1.65 20.04 -5.36
CA ILE A 227 1.19 19.48 -4.07
C ILE A 227 2.09 19.91 -2.92
N ALA A 228 3.42 19.92 -3.12
CA ALA A 228 4.37 20.35 -2.09
C ALA A 228 4.14 21.79 -1.65
N LEU A 229 3.88 22.71 -2.58
CA LEU A 229 3.51 24.11 -2.27
C LEU A 229 2.25 24.16 -1.41
N ARG A 230 1.24 23.36 -1.73
CA ARG A 230 0.00 23.28 -0.98
C ARG A 230 0.21 22.72 0.43
N LEU A 231 1.00 21.66 0.55
CA LEU A 231 1.34 21.03 1.84
C LEU A 231 2.21 21.96 2.70
N GLU A 232 3.12 22.74 2.12
CA GLU A 232 3.91 23.75 2.83
C GLU A 232 3.00 24.79 3.48
N VAL A 233 2.02 25.31 2.72
CA VAL A 233 1.05 26.27 3.25
C VAL A 233 0.18 25.67 4.34
N LEU A 234 -0.32 24.44 4.14
CA LEU A 234 -1.07 23.71 5.18
C LEU A 234 -0.24 23.46 6.43
N GLY A 235 1.05 23.18 6.28
CA GLY A 235 2.00 22.97 7.39
C GLY A 235 2.20 24.18 8.32
N ARG A 236 1.78 25.39 7.90
CA ARG A 236 1.76 26.58 8.77
C ARG A 236 0.63 26.52 9.79
N TYR A 237 -0.42 25.76 9.51
CA TYR A 237 -1.64 25.67 10.32
C TYR A 237 -1.80 24.32 11.01
N PHE A 238 -1.21 23.25 10.43
CA PHE A 238 -1.42 21.87 10.87
C PHE A 238 -0.11 21.11 10.97
N THR A 239 -0.01 20.22 11.95
CA THR A 239 1.04 19.20 11.96
C THR A 239 0.74 18.09 10.96
N ARG A 240 1.77 17.30 10.60
CA ARG A 240 1.59 16.13 9.73
C ARG A 240 0.61 15.10 10.33
N GLU A 241 0.65 14.94 11.64
CA GLU A 241 -0.25 14.05 12.37
C GLU A 241 -1.71 14.54 12.28
N GLU A 242 -1.96 15.83 12.46
CA GLU A 242 -3.30 16.41 12.31
C GLU A 242 -3.83 16.27 10.88
N LEU A 243 -2.98 16.46 9.86
CA LEU A 243 -3.37 16.24 8.46
C LEU A 243 -3.70 14.78 8.18
N SER A 244 -2.99 13.83 8.78
CA SER A 244 -3.29 12.39 8.64
C SER A 244 -4.59 11.96 9.32
N GLN A 245 -5.07 12.75 10.29
CA GLN A 245 -6.36 12.53 10.95
C GLN A 245 -7.55 13.06 10.15
N LEU A 246 -7.33 13.86 9.11
CA LEU A 246 -8.41 14.28 8.22
C LEU A 246 -9.04 13.05 7.56
N GLY A 247 -10.36 13.09 7.43
CA GLY A 247 -11.08 12.22 6.52
C GLY A 247 -10.93 12.70 5.08
N PHE A 248 -11.61 12.06 4.19
CA PHE A 248 -11.73 12.56 2.82
C PHE A 248 -13.21 12.65 2.41
N VAL A 249 -13.47 13.59 1.51
CA VAL A 249 -14.76 13.77 0.85
C VAL A 249 -14.50 13.55 -0.63
N THR A 250 -15.27 12.65 -1.25
CA THR A 250 -15.06 12.26 -2.65
C THR A 250 -15.32 13.43 -3.59
N ALA A 251 -14.69 13.38 -4.76
CA ALA A 251 -14.94 14.35 -5.83
C ALA A 251 -16.43 14.46 -6.16
N ARG A 252 -17.12 13.32 -6.23
CA ARG A 252 -18.56 13.25 -6.49
C ARG A 252 -19.41 13.94 -5.41
N GLN A 253 -19.03 13.83 -4.14
CA GLN A 253 -19.74 14.52 -3.05
C GLN A 253 -19.58 16.04 -3.14
N TRP A 254 -18.38 16.53 -3.45
CA TRP A 254 -18.13 17.94 -3.68
C TRP A 254 -18.90 18.47 -4.91
N GLN A 255 -18.90 17.70 -6.00
CA GLN A 255 -19.61 18.06 -7.21
C GLN A 255 -21.12 18.15 -6.97
N ALA A 256 -21.69 17.21 -6.21
CA ALA A 256 -23.11 17.25 -5.86
C ALA A 256 -23.48 18.52 -5.09
N LEU A 257 -22.63 18.99 -4.17
CA LEU A 257 -22.84 20.25 -3.47
C LEU A 257 -22.69 21.47 -4.42
N GLU A 258 -21.69 21.45 -5.30
CA GLU A 258 -21.49 22.49 -6.32
C GLU A 258 -22.74 22.62 -7.20
N ASP A 259 -23.25 21.51 -7.72
CA ASP A 259 -24.41 21.47 -8.61
C ASP A 259 -25.70 21.97 -7.90
N GLU A 260 -25.91 21.55 -6.64
CA GLU A 260 -27.01 21.99 -5.81
C GLU A 260 -27.02 23.52 -5.63
N VAL A 261 -25.87 24.09 -5.30
CA VAL A 261 -25.75 25.56 -5.12
C VAL A 261 -25.81 26.30 -6.43
N GLN A 262 -25.23 25.78 -7.52
CA GLN A 262 -25.35 26.41 -8.85
C GLN A 262 -26.79 26.49 -9.32
N ALA A 263 -27.62 25.49 -9.04
CA ALA A 263 -29.06 25.52 -9.34
C ALA A 263 -29.75 26.64 -8.55
N LEU A 264 -29.40 26.86 -7.28
CA LEU A 264 -29.93 27.95 -6.46
C LEU A 264 -29.49 29.31 -6.99
N LEU A 265 -28.23 29.47 -7.39
CA LEU A 265 -27.72 30.69 -8.00
C LEU A 265 -28.44 31.00 -9.32
N ALA A 266 -28.69 29.99 -10.15
CA ALA A 266 -29.41 30.12 -11.41
C ALA A 266 -30.89 30.55 -11.21
N SER A 267 -31.53 30.06 -10.14
CA SER A 267 -32.88 30.44 -9.76
C SER A 267 -32.95 31.75 -8.96
N GLN A 268 -31.83 32.43 -8.75
CA GLN A 268 -31.72 33.65 -7.93
C GLN A 268 -32.27 33.45 -6.49
N ALA A 269 -32.08 32.24 -5.92
CA ALA A 269 -32.52 31.94 -4.58
C ALA A 269 -31.82 32.82 -3.54
N GLU A 270 -32.59 33.24 -2.52
CA GLU A 270 -32.06 34.10 -1.48
C GLU A 270 -31.25 33.31 -0.42
N PRO A 271 -30.13 33.82 0.09
CA PRO A 271 -29.28 33.13 1.05
C PRO A 271 -29.94 32.82 2.41
N HIS A 272 -31.07 33.43 2.70
CA HIS A 272 -31.81 33.18 3.96
C HIS A 272 -33.02 32.23 3.82
N GLY A 273 -33.27 31.74 2.61
CA GLY A 273 -34.38 30.85 2.28
C GLY A 273 -34.25 29.42 2.87
N PRO A 274 -35.32 28.62 2.76
CA PRO A 274 -35.30 27.23 3.22
C PRO A 274 -34.28 26.37 2.47
N ASP A 275 -34.13 26.60 1.15
CA ASP A 275 -33.20 25.84 0.31
C ASP A 275 -31.73 26.16 0.67
N ALA A 276 -31.43 27.42 1.02
CA ALA A 276 -30.11 27.78 1.53
C ALA A 276 -29.77 27.07 2.85
N ARG A 277 -30.76 26.83 3.72
CA ARG A 277 -30.56 26.02 4.94
C ARG A 277 -30.26 24.56 4.66
N GLN A 278 -30.90 24.00 3.64
CA GLN A 278 -30.63 22.62 3.21
C GLN A 278 -29.19 22.48 2.73
N VAL A 279 -28.71 23.41 1.89
CA VAL A 279 -27.32 23.48 1.39
C VAL A 279 -26.33 23.62 2.55
N LEU A 280 -26.59 24.49 3.53
CA LEU A 280 -25.76 24.61 4.72
C LEU A 280 -25.68 23.28 5.50
N GLY A 281 -26.78 22.55 5.62
CA GLY A 281 -26.80 21.22 6.20
C GLY A 281 -25.97 20.22 5.41
N HIS A 282 -26.01 20.28 4.08
CA HIS A 282 -25.18 19.44 3.21
C HIS A 282 -23.70 19.78 3.39
N TRP A 283 -23.33 21.05 3.27
CA TRP A 283 -21.96 21.51 3.49
C TRP A 283 -21.43 21.11 4.89
N ALA A 284 -22.23 21.31 5.94
CA ALA A 284 -21.83 20.93 7.29
C ALA A 284 -21.56 19.43 7.44
N ARG A 285 -22.33 18.56 6.77
CA ARG A 285 -22.09 17.11 6.75
C ARG A 285 -20.75 16.79 6.10
N LEU A 286 -20.44 17.40 4.93
CA LEU A 286 -19.17 17.18 4.25
C LEU A 286 -17.99 17.68 5.09
N MET A 287 -18.09 18.83 5.71
CA MET A 287 -17.05 19.36 6.60
C MET A 287 -16.87 18.49 7.85
N ASN A 288 -17.96 17.96 8.42
CA ASN A 288 -17.89 17.02 9.53
C ASN A 288 -17.23 15.70 9.13
N GLN A 289 -17.51 15.19 7.94
CA GLN A 289 -16.84 14.01 7.36
C GLN A 289 -15.34 14.27 7.16
N LEU A 290 -14.98 15.41 6.56
CA LEU A 290 -13.58 15.81 6.32
C LEU A 290 -12.79 15.97 7.61
N CYS A 291 -13.39 16.58 8.64
CA CYS A 291 -12.73 16.82 9.91
C CYS A 291 -13.03 15.76 10.98
N ARG A 292 -13.71 14.66 10.62
CA ARG A 292 -14.10 13.55 11.51
C ARG A 292 -14.75 14.04 12.82
N GLY A 293 -15.60 15.05 12.73
CA GLY A 293 -16.27 15.63 13.88
C GLY A 293 -15.45 16.57 14.75
N ASN A 294 -14.19 16.83 14.41
CA ASN A 294 -13.33 17.74 15.17
C ASN A 294 -13.58 19.20 14.80
N ALA A 295 -14.38 19.90 15.61
CA ALA A 295 -14.77 21.29 15.36
C ALA A 295 -13.58 22.26 15.38
N ALA A 296 -12.56 22.02 16.21
CA ALA A 296 -11.37 22.86 16.27
C ALA A 296 -10.52 22.72 14.98
N LEU A 297 -10.38 21.50 14.47
CA LEU A 297 -9.71 21.23 13.22
C LEU A 297 -10.47 21.87 12.05
N GLN A 298 -11.81 21.78 12.03
CA GLN A 298 -12.66 22.40 11.04
C GLN A 298 -12.51 23.95 11.03
N ALA A 299 -12.53 24.58 12.20
CA ALA A 299 -12.38 26.03 12.30
C ALA A 299 -11.02 26.50 11.76
N ARG A 300 -9.92 25.80 12.10
CA ARG A 300 -8.59 26.11 11.58
C ARG A 300 -8.49 25.87 10.06
N LEU A 301 -9.11 24.81 9.55
CA LEU A 301 -9.12 24.51 8.11
C LEU A 301 -9.83 25.62 7.32
N LEU A 302 -10.98 26.10 7.80
CA LEU A 302 -11.70 27.22 7.21
C LEU A 302 -10.90 28.53 7.28
N ALA A 303 -10.24 28.80 8.40
CA ALA A 303 -9.39 29.97 8.57
C ALA A 303 -8.17 29.90 7.62
N ALA A 304 -7.51 28.76 7.48
CA ALA A 304 -6.40 28.59 6.54
C ALA A 304 -6.85 28.83 5.08
N HIS A 305 -7.98 28.28 4.67
CA HIS A 305 -8.51 28.48 3.32
C HIS A 305 -8.93 29.93 3.07
N ALA A 306 -9.39 30.65 4.08
CA ALA A 306 -9.74 32.07 3.95
C ALA A 306 -8.50 32.97 3.87
N ALA A 307 -7.43 32.63 4.60
CA ALA A 307 -6.22 33.44 4.70
C ALA A 307 -5.23 33.23 3.55
N GLU A 308 -5.19 32.00 2.99
CA GLU A 308 -4.15 31.59 2.04
C GLU A 308 -4.70 31.52 0.63
N PRO A 309 -4.29 32.42 -0.28
CA PRO A 309 -4.80 32.46 -1.66
C PRO A 309 -4.63 31.14 -2.40
N LEU A 310 -3.50 30.46 -2.20
CA LEU A 310 -3.20 29.19 -2.85
C LEU A 310 -4.18 28.06 -2.46
N LEU A 311 -4.56 28.00 -1.19
CA LEU A 311 -5.57 27.04 -0.71
C LEU A 311 -6.97 27.43 -1.24
N HIS A 312 -7.25 28.73 -1.28
CA HIS A 312 -8.51 29.27 -1.76
C HIS A 312 -8.70 28.99 -3.26
N ALA A 313 -7.70 29.23 -4.08
CA ALA A 313 -7.72 28.96 -5.53
C ALA A 313 -7.91 27.47 -5.84
N GLY A 314 -7.24 26.59 -5.07
CA GLY A 314 -7.34 25.13 -5.22
C GLY A 314 -8.55 24.49 -4.55
N GLY A 315 -9.56 25.25 -4.09
CA GLY A 315 -10.77 24.69 -3.48
C GLY A 315 -11.66 23.94 -4.48
N TRP A 316 -12.44 22.99 -3.99
CA TRP A 316 -13.40 22.22 -4.80
C TRP A 316 -14.56 23.05 -5.31
N LEU A 317 -15.05 23.95 -4.47
CA LEU A 317 -16.20 24.79 -4.77
C LEU A 317 -15.77 26.04 -5.52
N SER A 318 -16.55 26.42 -6.50
CA SER A 318 -16.34 27.66 -7.27
C SER A 318 -16.45 28.91 -6.37
N PRO A 319 -15.85 30.05 -6.75
CA PRO A 319 -15.97 31.27 -5.97
C PRO A 319 -17.43 31.73 -5.74
N ALA A 320 -18.30 31.53 -6.71
CA ALA A 320 -19.72 31.89 -6.61
C ALA A 320 -20.43 31.00 -5.55
N VAL A 321 -20.19 29.71 -5.58
CA VAL A 321 -20.75 28.74 -4.62
C VAL A 321 -20.25 29.01 -3.21
N ARG A 322 -18.96 29.26 -3.03
CA ARG A 322 -18.40 29.64 -1.72
C ARG A 322 -19.00 30.93 -1.19
N GLY A 323 -19.20 31.93 -2.08
CA GLY A 323 -19.85 33.18 -1.73
C GLY A 323 -21.27 32.99 -1.24
N PHE A 324 -22.06 32.16 -1.94
CA PHE A 324 -23.42 31.83 -1.53
C PHE A 324 -23.48 31.08 -0.17
N ILE A 325 -22.65 30.07 0.02
CA ILE A 325 -22.57 29.34 1.29
C ILE A 325 -22.20 30.28 2.45
N GLY A 326 -21.20 31.17 2.23
CA GLY A 326 -20.81 32.17 3.21
C GLY A 326 -21.92 33.14 3.58
N ALA A 327 -22.66 33.66 2.59
CA ALA A 327 -23.80 34.54 2.79
C ALA A 327 -24.95 33.82 3.55
N ALA A 328 -25.25 32.58 3.18
CA ALA A 328 -26.23 31.76 3.85
C ALA A 328 -25.86 31.46 5.31
N ALA A 329 -24.60 31.15 5.58
CA ALA A 329 -24.11 30.94 6.95
C ALA A 329 -24.21 32.21 7.81
N ALA A 330 -23.87 33.37 7.27
CA ALA A 330 -23.99 34.66 7.94
C ALA A 330 -25.46 35.02 8.27
N ALA A 331 -26.35 34.80 7.32
CA ALA A 331 -27.79 35.05 7.49
C ALA A 331 -28.39 34.12 8.56
N HIS A 332 -28.01 32.83 8.55
CA HIS A 332 -28.45 31.87 9.56
C HIS A 332 -27.96 32.24 10.98
N ALA A 333 -26.69 32.64 11.10
CA ALA A 333 -26.12 33.09 12.38
C ALA A 333 -26.79 34.37 12.92
N GLN A 334 -27.19 35.30 12.05
CA GLN A 334 -27.93 36.51 12.43
C GLN A 334 -29.35 36.15 12.94
N ALA A 335 -30.07 35.30 12.22
CA ALA A 335 -31.40 34.84 12.61
C ALA A 335 -31.40 34.14 13.97
N HIS A 336 -30.39 33.31 14.24
CA HIS A 336 -30.23 32.61 15.51
C HIS A 336 -29.96 33.57 16.67
N ARG A 337 -29.15 34.59 16.46
CA ARG A 337 -28.89 35.64 17.47
C ARG A 337 -30.14 36.46 17.76
N ALA A 338 -30.91 36.83 16.74
CA ALA A 338 -32.16 37.59 16.90
C ALA A 338 -33.25 36.80 17.61
N ALA A 339 -33.26 35.46 17.49
CA ALA A 339 -34.21 34.59 18.18
C ALA A 339 -33.89 34.34 19.67
N HIS A 340 -32.68 34.70 20.12
CA HIS A 340 -32.19 34.46 21.49
C HIS A 340 -31.83 35.78 22.23
N ALA A 341 -32.06 36.94 21.61
CA ALA A 341 -32.02 38.26 22.19
C ALA A 341 -33.42 38.73 22.56
#